data_099c3a2db3a5f04fc89e068743b4281a
#
_entry.id   099c3a2db3a5f04fc89e068743b4281a
#
_cell.length_a   1.000
_cell.length_b   1.000
_cell.length_c   1.000
_cell.angle_alpha   90.00
_cell.angle_beta   90.00
_cell.angle_gamma   90.00
#
_symmetry.space_group_name_H-M   'P 1'
#
loop_
_entity.id
_entity.type
_entity.pdbx_description
1 polymer ?
#
loop_
_entity_poly.entity_id
_entity_poly.type
_entity_poly.pdbx_seq_one_letter_code
_entity_poly.pdbx_strand_id
1 'polypeptide(L)'
;MSEPWQILCPPEIDPAGPESISDFATTTGMDEYESTDAALDDIAAYDAVIVRVAELDREVIERAEDLKVIAKHGTGLDNVDIEAASERGIVVCNTPGVNSRSVAEHAIALLFGLRRNLHTADRHVRSGGWSRGDYTGYELQDTVLGLMGFGSIAEETAAIAQGIGLDIAFYDPHHPDDGVPEGFTRVRELTELFAVADAVSLHVPLVESTRNAVSTEQLDALGEHGVIINTSRGGIIDEE
;
A
#
# COMPACT_ATOMS: atom_id res chain seq x y z
N MET A 1 12.17 27.14 30.05
CA MET A 1 11.45 26.53 28.91
C MET A 1 12.43 25.55 28.32
N SER A 2 12.03 24.31 28.05
CA SER A 2 12.87 23.36 27.31
C SER A 2 13.14 23.93 25.91
N GLU A 3 14.29 23.62 25.33
CA GLU A 3 14.55 23.94 23.92
C GLU A 3 13.48 23.28 23.03
N PRO A 4 13.07 23.94 21.93
CA PRO A 4 12.10 23.35 21.00
C PRO A 4 12.71 22.12 20.33
N TRP A 5 11.89 21.07 20.14
CA TRP A 5 12.31 19.89 19.41
C TRP A 5 12.70 20.24 17.97
N GLN A 6 13.76 19.61 17.47
CA GLN A 6 14.17 19.71 16.08
C GLN A 6 13.60 18.52 15.32
N ILE A 7 12.80 18.78 14.30
CA ILE A 7 12.09 17.72 13.54
C ILE A 7 12.43 17.81 12.07
N LEU A 8 12.96 16.72 11.51
CA LEU A 8 13.19 16.59 10.07
C LEU A 8 11.92 16.07 9.40
N CYS A 9 11.44 16.75 8.35
CA CYS A 9 10.19 16.46 7.67
C CYS A 9 10.40 16.10 6.19
N PRO A 10 9.57 15.21 5.60
CA PRO A 10 9.61 14.96 4.17
C PRO A 10 9.11 16.19 3.39
N PRO A 11 9.56 16.39 2.12
CA PRO A 11 9.23 17.60 1.35
C PRO A 11 7.75 17.73 1.00
N GLU A 12 7.02 16.63 0.96
CA GLU A 12 5.61 16.59 0.52
C GLU A 12 4.63 16.43 1.71
N ILE A 13 4.95 17.03 2.86
CA ILE A 13 4.05 17.04 4.00
C ILE A 13 3.10 18.25 3.91
N ASP A 14 1.82 18.03 4.26
CA ASP A 14 0.87 19.13 4.35
C ASP A 14 1.32 20.13 5.44
N PRO A 15 1.39 21.43 5.13
CA PRO A 15 1.84 22.47 6.07
C PRO A 15 1.07 22.48 7.40
N ALA A 16 -0.19 22.06 7.40
CA ALA A 16 -1.01 21.98 8.62
C ALA A 16 -0.39 21.03 9.67
N GLY A 17 0.37 20.00 9.24
CA GLY A 17 1.07 19.10 10.14
C GLY A 17 2.16 19.84 10.95
N PRO A 18 3.21 20.37 10.30
CA PRO A 18 4.24 21.18 10.95
C PRO A 18 3.68 22.37 11.74
N GLU A 19 2.69 23.10 11.21
CA GLU A 19 2.05 24.22 11.89
C GLU A 19 1.41 23.81 13.23
N SER A 20 0.82 22.61 13.30
CA SER A 20 0.15 22.11 14.51
C SER A 20 1.08 21.86 15.70
N ILE A 21 2.38 21.73 15.47
CA ILE A 21 3.40 21.46 16.49
C ILE A 21 4.36 22.63 16.72
N SER A 22 4.13 23.77 16.04
CA SER A 22 5.01 24.95 16.07
C SER A 22 5.21 25.56 17.46
N ASP A 23 4.32 25.31 18.42
CA ASP A 23 4.41 25.80 19.79
C ASP A 23 5.58 25.16 20.57
N PHE A 24 6.03 23.94 20.18
CA PHE A 24 7.04 23.18 20.91
C PHE A 24 8.13 22.57 20.01
N ALA A 25 8.03 22.70 18.69
CA ALA A 25 8.98 22.14 17.75
C ALA A 25 9.32 23.11 16.60
N THR A 26 10.53 22.96 16.08
CA THR A 26 10.98 23.57 14.83
C THR A 26 11.10 22.46 13.79
N THR A 27 10.55 22.66 12.61
CA THR A 27 10.61 21.69 11.52
C THR A 27 11.56 22.17 10.42
N THR A 28 12.35 21.25 9.87
CA THR A 28 13.23 21.45 8.71
C THR A 28 12.81 20.47 7.62
N GLY A 29 12.60 20.96 6.41
CA GLY A 29 12.27 20.12 5.27
C GLY A 29 13.51 19.38 4.72
N MET A 30 13.37 18.12 4.33
CA MET A 30 14.44 17.40 3.62
C MET A 30 14.78 18.05 2.27
N ASP A 31 13.88 18.85 1.71
CA ASP A 31 14.09 19.64 0.49
C ASP A 31 14.92 20.91 0.70
N GLU A 32 15.25 21.25 1.94
CA GLU A 32 16.23 22.30 2.26
C GLU A 32 17.68 21.80 2.09
N TYR A 33 17.88 20.49 1.91
CA TYR A 33 19.16 19.83 1.65
C TYR A 33 19.34 19.54 0.16
N GLU A 34 20.57 19.23 -0.26
CA GLU A 34 20.88 18.86 -1.65
C GLU A 34 20.18 17.55 -2.10
N SER A 35 19.92 16.65 -1.15
CA SER A 35 19.21 15.39 -1.36
C SER A 35 18.63 14.86 -0.05
N THR A 36 17.73 13.88 -0.16
CA THR A 36 17.21 13.15 1.01
C THR A 36 18.35 12.47 1.79
N ASP A 37 19.33 11.89 1.10
CA ASP A 37 20.47 11.23 1.72
C ASP A 37 21.31 12.26 2.52
N ALA A 38 21.55 13.45 1.96
CA ALA A 38 22.24 14.53 2.67
C ALA A 38 21.49 14.99 3.94
N ALA A 39 20.15 15.02 3.88
CA ALA A 39 19.34 15.31 5.06
C ALA A 39 19.44 14.20 6.13
N LEU A 40 19.50 12.95 5.70
CA LEU A 40 19.67 11.80 6.61
C LEU A 40 21.10 11.68 7.14
N ASP A 41 22.12 12.20 6.44
CA ASP A 41 23.48 12.27 6.97
C ASP A 41 23.56 13.21 8.19
N ASP A 42 22.68 14.21 8.25
CA ASP A 42 22.60 15.19 9.34
C ASP A 42 21.55 14.80 10.43
N ILE A 43 21.04 13.58 10.41
CA ILE A 43 19.94 13.11 11.27
C ILE A 43 20.25 13.21 12.76
N ALA A 44 21.53 13.20 13.15
CA ALA A 44 21.97 13.37 14.53
C ALA A 44 21.60 14.76 15.13
N ALA A 45 21.31 15.75 14.28
CA ALA A 45 20.88 17.09 14.72
C ALA A 45 19.40 17.15 15.12
N TYR A 46 18.64 16.05 14.99
CA TYR A 46 17.19 16.03 15.13
C TYR A 46 16.71 15.15 16.29
N ASP A 47 15.71 15.62 17.02
CA ASP A 47 15.00 14.88 18.05
C ASP A 47 13.97 13.91 17.47
N ALA A 48 13.40 14.23 16.32
CA ALA A 48 12.43 13.39 15.63
C ALA A 48 12.55 13.51 14.11
N VAL A 49 12.11 12.47 13.40
CA VAL A 49 11.98 12.48 11.95
C VAL A 49 10.57 12.04 11.55
N ILE A 50 9.95 12.78 10.65
CA ILE A 50 8.77 12.33 9.93
C ILE A 50 9.25 11.75 8.60
N VAL A 51 8.95 10.47 8.33
CA VAL A 51 9.40 9.79 7.12
C VAL A 51 8.23 9.30 6.28
N ARG A 52 8.34 9.44 4.97
CA ARG A 52 7.34 8.91 4.01
C ARG A 52 7.92 7.76 3.20
N VAL A 53 8.91 8.00 2.37
CA VAL A 53 9.52 7.03 1.47
C VAL A 53 11.01 6.82 1.70
N ALA A 54 11.68 7.76 2.37
CA ALA A 54 13.10 7.64 2.69
C ALA A 54 13.37 6.40 3.54
N GLU A 55 14.47 5.72 3.28
CA GLU A 55 14.88 4.56 4.06
C GLU A 55 15.62 4.99 5.31
N LEU A 56 15.16 4.48 6.46
CA LEU A 56 15.82 4.58 7.74
C LEU A 56 16.35 3.17 8.09
N ASP A 57 17.43 2.81 7.44
CA ASP A 57 18.12 1.56 7.69
C ASP A 57 18.92 1.61 9.01
N ARG A 58 19.54 0.48 9.37
CA ARG A 58 20.36 0.37 10.59
C ARG A 58 21.46 1.43 10.65
N GLU A 59 22.13 1.72 9.52
CA GLU A 59 23.23 2.66 9.49
C GLU A 59 22.78 4.09 9.77
N VAL A 60 21.65 4.52 9.19
CA VAL A 60 21.03 5.83 9.46
C VAL A 60 20.59 5.92 10.92
N ILE A 61 19.93 4.89 11.45
CA ILE A 61 19.45 4.87 12.83
C ILE A 61 20.61 4.86 13.84
N GLU A 62 21.70 4.16 13.56
CA GLU A 62 22.88 4.14 14.42
C GLU A 62 23.60 5.50 14.51
N ARG A 63 23.55 6.30 13.44
CA ARG A 63 24.10 7.67 13.43
C ARG A 63 23.20 8.68 14.16
N ALA A 64 21.93 8.39 14.34
CA ALA A 64 20.93 9.29 14.92
C ALA A 64 21.06 9.32 16.45
N GLU A 65 22.11 9.96 16.99
CA GLU A 65 22.46 9.91 18.42
C GLU A 65 21.36 10.44 19.35
N ASP A 66 20.72 11.54 18.97
CA ASP A 66 19.71 12.24 19.76
C ASP A 66 18.27 11.95 19.36
N LEU A 67 18.06 11.12 18.32
CA LEU A 67 16.74 10.81 17.80
C LEU A 67 15.89 10.01 18.83
N LYS A 68 14.69 10.50 19.07
CA LYS A 68 13.74 9.92 20.04
C LYS A 68 12.52 9.31 19.37
N VAL A 69 12.11 9.87 18.22
CA VAL A 69 10.86 9.48 17.54
C VAL A 69 11.06 9.38 16.03
N ILE A 70 10.58 8.29 15.46
CA ILE A 70 10.39 8.11 14.03
C ILE A 70 8.87 8.05 13.78
N ALA A 71 8.32 9.07 13.11
CA ALA A 71 6.91 9.16 12.77
C ALA A 71 6.70 8.82 11.29
N LYS A 72 6.12 7.68 10.99
CA LYS A 72 5.80 7.28 9.62
C LYS A 72 4.56 8.00 9.11
N HIS A 73 4.72 8.86 8.12
CA HIS A 73 3.61 9.40 7.33
C HIS A 73 3.11 8.33 6.35
N GLY A 74 2.32 7.41 6.85
CA GLY A 74 1.79 6.25 6.13
C GLY A 74 1.60 5.03 7.02
N THR A 75 1.13 3.93 6.43
CA THR A 75 0.77 2.71 7.17
C THR A 75 1.93 1.72 7.24
N GLY A 76 2.67 1.52 6.14
CA GLY A 76 3.74 0.54 6.05
C GLY A 76 5.03 1.04 6.69
N LEU A 77 5.76 0.16 7.36
CA LEU A 77 7.03 0.46 8.04
C LEU A 77 8.23 -0.22 7.35
N ASP A 78 8.07 -0.69 6.14
CA ASP A 78 9.09 -1.47 5.41
C ASP A 78 10.40 -0.70 5.18
N ASN A 79 10.34 0.61 5.20
CA ASN A 79 11.48 1.50 5.03
C ASN A 79 12.10 1.96 6.36
N VAL A 80 11.78 1.31 7.49
CA VAL A 80 12.34 1.62 8.81
C VAL A 80 12.85 0.33 9.44
N ASP A 81 14.11 0.28 9.82
CA ASP A 81 14.66 -0.82 10.64
C ASP A 81 14.14 -0.70 12.08
N ILE A 82 13.02 -1.40 12.33
CA ILE A 82 12.34 -1.39 13.64
C ILE A 82 13.21 -2.00 14.74
N GLU A 83 14.04 -3.00 14.39
CA GLU A 83 14.94 -3.65 15.36
C GLU A 83 16.01 -2.67 15.82
N ALA A 84 16.69 -2.00 14.90
CA ALA A 84 17.68 -0.97 15.21
C ALA A 84 17.07 0.18 16.03
N ALA A 85 15.87 0.65 15.68
CA ALA A 85 15.16 1.68 16.42
C ALA A 85 14.85 1.22 17.85
N SER A 86 14.39 -0.02 18.03
CA SER A 86 14.09 -0.60 19.35
C SER A 86 15.33 -0.75 20.22
N GLU A 87 16.46 -1.21 19.65
CA GLU A 87 17.74 -1.34 20.35
C GLU A 87 18.23 0.00 20.91
N ARG A 88 17.92 1.09 20.23
CA ARG A 88 18.26 2.47 20.64
C ARG A 88 17.19 3.15 21.50
N GLY A 89 16.05 2.49 21.75
CA GLY A 89 14.94 3.06 22.50
C GLY A 89 14.19 4.17 21.77
N ILE A 90 14.28 4.20 20.41
CA ILE A 90 13.57 5.16 19.56
C ILE A 90 12.13 4.68 19.38
N VAL A 91 11.16 5.57 19.64
CA VAL A 91 9.74 5.27 19.43
C VAL A 91 9.41 5.35 17.94
N VAL A 92 8.86 4.27 17.37
CA VAL A 92 8.37 4.28 16.00
C VAL A 92 6.84 4.29 16.01
N CYS A 93 6.23 5.23 15.31
CA CYS A 93 4.79 5.31 15.14
C CYS A 93 4.41 5.47 13.67
N ASN A 94 3.22 5.02 13.33
CA ASN A 94 2.65 5.11 11.99
C ASN A 94 1.18 5.56 12.05
N THR A 95 0.54 5.71 10.89
CA THR A 95 -0.88 6.10 10.76
C THR A 95 -1.70 4.95 10.14
N PRO A 96 -2.02 3.90 10.91
CA PRO A 96 -2.74 2.75 10.37
C PRO A 96 -4.15 3.13 9.93
N GLY A 97 -4.58 2.62 8.77
CA GLY A 97 -5.95 2.74 8.26
C GLY A 97 -6.33 4.08 7.62
N VAL A 98 -5.53 5.16 7.79
CA VAL A 98 -5.91 6.50 7.30
C VAL A 98 -6.05 6.59 5.77
N ASN A 99 -5.40 5.71 5.03
CA ASN A 99 -5.44 5.67 3.56
C ASN A 99 -6.21 4.47 3.00
N SER A 100 -6.88 3.68 3.85
CA SER A 100 -7.55 2.44 3.41
C SER A 100 -8.55 2.70 2.29
N ARG A 101 -9.38 3.71 2.44
CA ARG A 101 -10.36 4.12 1.42
C ARG A 101 -9.68 4.54 0.11
N SER A 102 -8.64 5.37 0.18
CA SER A 102 -7.92 5.85 -1.01
C SER A 102 -7.27 4.72 -1.78
N VAL A 103 -6.67 3.74 -1.08
CA VAL A 103 -6.06 2.57 -1.71
C VAL A 103 -7.12 1.66 -2.32
N ALA A 104 -8.27 1.46 -1.65
CA ALA A 104 -9.39 0.70 -2.18
C ALA A 104 -9.96 1.32 -3.46
N GLU A 105 -10.17 2.64 -3.48
CA GLU A 105 -10.61 3.36 -4.67
C GLU A 105 -9.61 3.23 -5.83
N HIS A 106 -8.31 3.28 -5.53
CA HIS A 106 -7.28 3.08 -6.54
C HIS A 106 -7.28 1.65 -7.09
N ALA A 107 -7.42 0.62 -6.24
CA ALA A 107 -7.52 -0.76 -6.67
C ALA A 107 -8.73 -0.99 -7.61
N ILE A 108 -9.89 -0.43 -7.27
CA ILE A 108 -11.09 -0.50 -8.13
C ILE A 108 -10.90 0.28 -9.43
N ALA A 109 -10.24 1.44 -9.39
CA ALA A 109 -9.93 2.22 -10.61
C ALA A 109 -9.01 1.43 -11.56
N LEU A 110 -8.00 0.74 -11.03
CA LEU A 110 -7.13 -0.15 -11.81
C LEU A 110 -7.93 -1.32 -12.42
N LEU A 111 -8.83 -1.93 -11.65
CA LEU A 111 -9.70 -3.00 -12.12
C LEU A 111 -10.56 -2.54 -13.31
N PHE A 112 -11.23 -1.39 -13.20
CA PHE A 112 -11.96 -0.79 -14.31
C PHE A 112 -11.06 -0.48 -15.49
N GLY A 113 -9.89 0.10 -15.22
CA GLY A 113 -8.90 0.46 -16.24
C GLY A 113 -8.51 -0.72 -17.12
N LEU A 114 -8.26 -1.88 -16.51
CA LEU A 114 -7.89 -3.11 -17.18
C LEU A 114 -9.10 -3.77 -17.87
N ARG A 115 -10.18 -4.01 -17.14
CA ARG A 115 -11.37 -4.69 -17.67
C ARG A 115 -12.06 -3.93 -18.81
N ARG A 116 -11.93 -2.61 -18.85
CA ARG A 116 -12.53 -1.75 -19.90
C ARG A 116 -11.52 -1.22 -20.91
N ASN A 117 -10.27 -1.71 -20.89
CA ASN A 117 -9.19 -1.28 -21.80
C ASN A 117 -8.97 0.25 -21.84
N LEU A 118 -9.24 0.97 -20.73
CA LEU A 118 -9.29 2.44 -20.73
C LEU A 118 -7.96 3.07 -21.15
N HIS A 119 -6.84 2.58 -20.61
CA HIS A 119 -5.51 3.13 -20.92
C HIS A 119 -5.12 2.94 -22.39
N THR A 120 -5.41 1.76 -22.95
CA THR A 120 -5.08 1.45 -24.35
C THR A 120 -5.96 2.23 -25.31
N ALA A 121 -7.27 2.33 -25.00
CA ALA A 121 -8.23 3.11 -25.80
C ALA A 121 -7.90 4.61 -25.78
N ASP A 122 -7.59 5.18 -24.58
CA ASP A 122 -7.18 6.59 -24.46
C ASP A 122 -5.93 6.90 -25.28
N ARG A 123 -4.90 6.07 -25.20
CA ARG A 123 -3.66 6.21 -26.00
C ARG A 123 -3.96 6.18 -27.48
N HIS A 124 -4.81 5.26 -27.95
CA HIS A 124 -5.20 5.15 -29.36
C HIS A 124 -5.92 6.41 -29.85
N VAL A 125 -6.89 6.90 -29.09
CA VAL A 125 -7.64 8.12 -29.46
C VAL A 125 -6.72 9.36 -29.48
N ARG A 126 -5.83 9.50 -28.48
CA ARG A 126 -4.85 10.60 -28.43
C ARG A 126 -3.84 10.58 -29.58
N SER A 127 -3.55 9.40 -30.11
CA SER A 127 -2.70 9.26 -31.32
C SER A 127 -3.46 9.50 -32.63
N GLY A 128 -4.73 9.95 -32.61
CA GLY A 128 -5.55 10.22 -33.78
C GLY A 128 -6.29 8.99 -34.32
N GLY A 129 -6.23 7.87 -33.62
CA GLY A 129 -6.94 6.65 -34.00
C GLY A 129 -8.43 6.69 -33.68
N TRP A 130 -9.21 5.91 -34.40
CA TRP A 130 -10.63 5.69 -34.14
C TRP A 130 -11.01 4.28 -34.55
N SER A 131 -11.22 3.41 -33.56
CA SER A 131 -11.57 2.01 -33.79
C SER A 131 -12.69 1.58 -32.86
N ARG A 132 -13.78 1.05 -33.44
CA ARG A 132 -14.87 0.43 -32.69
C ARG A 132 -14.62 -1.07 -32.61
N GLY A 133 -14.71 -1.64 -31.43
CA GLY A 133 -14.62 -3.08 -31.21
C GLY A 133 -13.23 -3.60 -30.80
N ASP A 134 -12.14 -2.91 -31.16
CA ASP A 134 -10.77 -3.36 -30.79
C ASP A 134 -10.51 -3.23 -29.26
N TYR A 135 -11.32 -2.43 -28.58
CA TYR A 135 -11.22 -2.17 -27.14
C TYR A 135 -12.48 -2.61 -26.38
N THR A 136 -13.15 -3.65 -26.88
CA THR A 136 -14.26 -4.26 -26.15
C THR A 136 -13.74 -4.85 -24.85
N GLY A 137 -14.29 -4.36 -23.72
CA GLY A 137 -13.93 -4.85 -22.40
C GLY A 137 -14.98 -5.82 -21.85
N TYR A 138 -14.75 -6.24 -20.61
CA TYR A 138 -15.65 -7.12 -19.87
C TYR A 138 -16.46 -6.30 -18.86
N GLU A 139 -17.73 -6.65 -18.68
CA GLU A 139 -18.54 -6.14 -17.58
C GLU A 139 -18.03 -6.74 -16.25
N LEU A 140 -18.23 -6.00 -15.17
CA LEU A 140 -17.83 -6.44 -13.83
C LEU A 140 -18.99 -7.05 -13.05
N GLN A 141 -20.23 -6.71 -13.40
CA GLN A 141 -21.41 -7.25 -12.75
C GLN A 141 -21.44 -8.78 -12.86
N ASP A 142 -21.83 -9.45 -11.78
CA ASP A 142 -21.93 -10.92 -11.68
C ASP A 142 -20.56 -11.64 -11.86
N THR A 143 -19.43 -10.92 -11.68
CA THR A 143 -18.10 -11.52 -11.63
C THR A 143 -17.56 -11.53 -10.20
N VAL A 144 -16.58 -12.38 -9.92
CA VAL A 144 -16.00 -12.57 -8.59
C VAL A 144 -14.71 -11.78 -8.45
N LEU A 145 -14.66 -10.89 -7.46
CA LEU A 145 -13.41 -10.28 -6.98
C LEU A 145 -12.84 -11.10 -5.83
N GLY A 146 -11.69 -11.71 -6.05
CA GLY A 146 -10.89 -12.36 -5.03
C GLY A 146 -10.04 -11.33 -4.25
N LEU A 147 -10.02 -11.43 -2.93
CA LEU A 147 -9.18 -10.58 -2.07
C LEU A 147 -8.17 -11.47 -1.33
N MET A 148 -6.89 -11.30 -1.63
CA MET A 148 -5.81 -11.93 -0.89
C MET A 148 -5.46 -11.04 0.30
N GLY A 149 -5.78 -11.49 1.52
CA GLY A 149 -5.83 -10.70 2.75
C GLY A 149 -7.17 -9.98 2.92
N PHE A 150 -7.68 -9.95 4.17
CA PHE A 150 -8.97 -9.33 4.49
C PHE A 150 -8.86 -8.38 5.70
N GLY A 151 -8.00 -7.37 5.54
CA GLY A 151 -7.87 -6.23 6.47
C GLY A 151 -8.63 -4.99 5.98
N SER A 152 -8.42 -3.85 6.63
CA SER A 152 -9.18 -2.61 6.40
C SER A 152 -9.22 -2.13 4.93
N ILE A 153 -8.14 -2.31 4.16
CA ILE A 153 -8.14 -1.96 2.72
C ILE A 153 -9.04 -2.92 1.94
N ALA A 154 -8.95 -4.22 2.23
CA ALA A 154 -9.77 -5.23 1.57
C ALA A 154 -11.26 -5.05 1.89
N GLU A 155 -11.61 -4.72 3.15
CA GLU A 155 -12.99 -4.40 3.55
C GLU A 155 -13.56 -3.20 2.76
N GLU A 156 -12.80 -2.12 2.63
CA GLU A 156 -13.18 -0.96 1.82
C GLU A 156 -13.29 -1.31 0.33
N THR A 157 -12.36 -2.13 -0.19
CA THR A 157 -12.39 -2.61 -1.58
C THR A 157 -13.62 -3.46 -1.83
N ALA A 158 -13.93 -4.38 -0.92
CA ALA A 158 -15.12 -5.23 -0.99
C ALA A 158 -16.42 -4.41 -1.00
N ALA A 159 -16.50 -3.41 -0.11
CA ALA A 159 -17.68 -2.53 -0.04
C ALA A 159 -17.94 -1.77 -1.35
N ILE A 160 -16.87 -1.25 -1.99
CA ILE A 160 -16.99 -0.59 -3.29
C ILE A 160 -17.39 -1.61 -4.37
N ALA A 161 -16.72 -2.78 -4.40
CA ALA A 161 -16.94 -3.81 -5.41
C ALA A 161 -18.36 -4.37 -5.37
N GLN A 162 -18.93 -4.63 -4.18
CA GLN A 162 -20.33 -5.00 -4.04
C GLN A 162 -21.29 -3.92 -4.56
N GLY A 163 -20.96 -2.64 -4.31
CA GLY A 163 -21.77 -1.51 -4.78
C GLY A 163 -21.87 -1.42 -6.31
N ILE A 164 -20.98 -2.08 -7.04
CA ILE A 164 -21.00 -2.16 -8.51
C ILE A 164 -21.30 -3.56 -9.04
N GLY A 165 -21.77 -4.47 -8.15
CA GLY A 165 -22.34 -5.76 -8.51
C GLY A 165 -21.35 -6.92 -8.62
N LEU A 166 -20.15 -6.83 -8.00
CA LEU A 166 -19.26 -7.99 -7.91
C LEU A 166 -19.61 -8.85 -6.70
N ASP A 167 -19.43 -10.16 -6.86
CA ASP A 167 -19.35 -11.09 -5.74
C ASP A 167 -17.95 -11.07 -5.12
N ILE A 168 -17.87 -11.32 -3.81
CA ILE A 168 -16.61 -11.25 -3.07
C ILE A 168 -16.21 -12.63 -2.57
N ALA A 169 -15.01 -13.06 -2.95
CA ALA A 169 -14.30 -14.18 -2.32
C ALA A 169 -13.03 -13.65 -1.65
N PHE A 170 -12.61 -14.23 -0.52
CA PHE A 170 -11.36 -13.86 0.11
C PHE A 170 -10.60 -15.02 0.72
N TYR A 171 -9.29 -14.89 0.74
CA TYR A 171 -8.35 -15.76 1.44
C TYR A 171 -7.60 -14.94 2.48
N ASP A 172 -7.74 -15.30 3.74
CA ASP A 172 -6.93 -14.77 4.83
C ASP A 172 -6.80 -15.87 5.91
N PRO A 173 -5.60 -16.42 6.13
CA PRO A 173 -5.37 -17.48 7.11
C PRO A 173 -5.58 -17.01 8.55
N HIS A 174 -5.49 -15.70 8.80
CA HIS A 174 -5.63 -15.10 10.14
C HIS A 174 -7.04 -14.60 10.45
N HIS A 175 -7.94 -14.58 9.46
CA HIS A 175 -9.31 -14.12 9.68
C HIS A 175 -10.09 -15.14 10.53
N PRO A 176 -10.84 -14.72 11.57
CA PRO A 176 -11.61 -15.61 12.41
C PRO A 176 -12.76 -16.26 11.64
N ASP A 177 -13.09 -17.52 12.01
CA ASP A 177 -14.12 -18.29 11.28
C ASP A 177 -15.55 -17.75 11.45
N ASP A 178 -15.82 -17.11 12.58
CA ASP A 178 -17.10 -16.51 12.91
C ASP A 178 -17.26 -15.06 12.44
N GLY A 179 -16.22 -14.50 11.77
CA GLY A 179 -16.17 -13.12 11.30
C GLY A 179 -16.47 -12.94 9.82
N VAL A 180 -16.88 -13.99 9.07
CA VAL A 180 -17.13 -13.89 7.62
C VAL A 180 -18.37 -13.01 7.37
N PRO A 181 -18.24 -11.90 6.61
CA PRO A 181 -19.40 -11.04 6.30
C PRO A 181 -20.45 -11.80 5.48
N GLU A 182 -21.71 -11.42 5.70
CA GLU A 182 -22.83 -11.99 4.96
C GLU A 182 -22.69 -11.75 3.44
N GLY A 183 -22.84 -12.79 2.65
CA GLY A 183 -22.72 -12.71 1.19
C GLY A 183 -21.26 -12.83 0.67
N PHE A 184 -20.27 -13.01 1.57
CA PHE A 184 -18.88 -13.25 1.14
C PHE A 184 -18.54 -14.73 1.19
N THR A 185 -17.67 -15.15 0.29
CA THR A 185 -17.13 -16.51 0.25
C THR A 185 -15.71 -16.52 0.80
N ARG A 186 -15.50 -17.16 1.96
CA ARG A 186 -14.13 -17.40 2.45
C ARG A 186 -13.61 -18.72 1.89
N VAL A 187 -12.44 -18.67 1.22
CA VAL A 187 -11.71 -19.86 0.79
C VAL A 187 -10.57 -20.18 1.76
N ARG A 188 -10.12 -21.43 1.79
CA ARG A 188 -9.11 -21.89 2.74
C ARG A 188 -7.72 -22.02 2.14
N GLU A 189 -7.63 -22.10 0.83
CA GLU A 189 -6.38 -22.24 0.10
C GLU A 189 -6.21 -21.07 -0.87
N LEU A 190 -4.98 -20.58 -1.01
CA LEU A 190 -4.70 -19.46 -1.89
C LEU A 190 -5.04 -19.77 -3.35
N THR A 191 -4.66 -20.94 -3.84
CA THR A 191 -4.94 -21.36 -5.22
C THR A 191 -6.46 -21.48 -5.48
N GLU A 192 -7.26 -21.85 -4.46
CA GLU A 192 -8.72 -21.85 -4.57
C GLU A 192 -9.27 -20.44 -4.82
N LEU A 193 -8.68 -19.39 -4.16
CA LEU A 193 -9.08 -18.01 -4.41
C LEU A 193 -8.92 -17.64 -5.89
N PHE A 194 -7.77 -17.99 -6.47
CA PHE A 194 -7.48 -17.69 -7.86
C PHE A 194 -8.36 -18.48 -8.83
N ALA A 195 -8.74 -19.71 -8.46
CA ALA A 195 -9.58 -20.55 -9.29
C ALA A 195 -11.06 -20.09 -9.34
N VAL A 196 -11.56 -19.43 -8.30
CA VAL A 196 -12.96 -18.97 -8.26
C VAL A 196 -13.14 -17.51 -8.68
N ALA A 197 -12.04 -16.74 -8.78
CA ALA A 197 -12.09 -15.31 -9.05
C ALA A 197 -11.90 -14.99 -10.53
N ASP A 198 -12.58 -13.95 -11.01
CA ASP A 198 -12.31 -13.33 -12.31
C ASP A 198 -11.22 -12.25 -12.22
N ALA A 199 -11.06 -11.66 -11.04
CA ALA A 199 -9.99 -10.74 -10.72
C ALA A 199 -9.55 -10.96 -9.28
N VAL A 200 -8.25 -10.78 -8.98
CA VAL A 200 -7.71 -10.86 -7.63
C VAL A 200 -7.01 -9.57 -7.26
N SER A 201 -7.33 -9.02 -6.09
CA SER A 201 -6.66 -7.86 -5.52
C SER A 201 -5.86 -8.25 -4.26
N LEU A 202 -4.58 -7.84 -4.23
CA LEU A 202 -3.65 -8.22 -3.18
C LEU A 202 -3.61 -7.16 -2.08
N HIS A 203 -3.90 -7.57 -0.83
CA HIS A 203 -3.99 -6.70 0.34
C HIS A 203 -3.25 -7.28 1.55
N VAL A 204 -2.10 -7.90 1.31
CA VAL A 204 -1.24 -8.51 2.33
C VAL A 204 0.07 -7.73 2.50
N PRO A 205 0.70 -7.74 3.68
CA PRO A 205 2.05 -7.23 3.86
C PRO A 205 3.06 -8.16 3.15
N LEU A 206 4.25 -7.64 2.82
CA LEU A 206 5.35 -8.44 2.35
C LEU A 206 6.12 -9.01 3.55
N VAL A 207 5.88 -10.27 3.84
CA VAL A 207 6.57 -11.06 4.86
C VAL A 207 7.04 -12.39 4.25
N GLU A 208 7.77 -13.20 4.99
CA GLU A 208 8.30 -14.47 4.48
C GLU A 208 7.20 -15.38 3.86
N SER A 209 6.04 -15.47 4.51
CA SER A 209 4.91 -16.29 4.04
C SER A 209 4.14 -15.73 2.84
N THR A 210 4.30 -14.46 2.52
CA THR A 210 3.62 -13.79 1.39
C THR A 210 4.58 -13.45 0.25
N ARG A 211 5.89 -13.59 0.45
CA ARG A 211 6.90 -13.39 -0.59
C ARG A 211 6.73 -14.45 -1.68
N ASN A 212 6.59 -14.00 -2.93
CA ASN A 212 6.38 -14.84 -4.10
C ASN A 212 5.18 -15.81 -3.93
N ALA A 213 4.19 -15.43 -3.11
CA ALA A 213 3.03 -16.28 -2.85
C ALA A 213 2.11 -16.39 -4.09
N VAL A 214 2.17 -15.43 -4.99
CA VAL A 214 1.50 -15.48 -6.29
C VAL A 214 2.54 -15.90 -7.32
N SER A 215 2.45 -17.13 -7.80
CA SER A 215 3.38 -17.74 -8.75
C SER A 215 2.62 -18.34 -9.93
N THR A 216 3.30 -19.10 -10.77
CA THR A 216 2.69 -19.80 -11.92
C THR A 216 1.45 -20.60 -11.53
N GLU A 217 1.44 -21.27 -10.37
CA GLU A 217 0.29 -22.06 -9.91
C GLU A 217 -0.97 -21.19 -9.76
N GLN A 218 -0.87 -20.04 -9.13
CA GLN A 218 -1.98 -19.10 -8.94
C GLN A 218 -2.39 -18.44 -10.24
N LEU A 219 -1.42 -18.12 -11.11
CA LEU A 219 -1.67 -17.53 -12.42
C LEU A 219 -2.42 -18.52 -13.34
N ASP A 220 -1.99 -19.79 -13.35
CA ASP A 220 -2.66 -20.85 -14.12
C ASP A 220 -4.10 -21.09 -13.63
N ALA A 221 -4.31 -21.02 -12.30
CA ALA A 221 -5.64 -21.18 -11.70
C ALA A 221 -6.58 -20.01 -12.07
N LEU A 222 -6.08 -18.78 -12.15
CA LEU A 222 -6.83 -17.59 -12.53
C LEU A 222 -7.18 -17.58 -14.03
N GLY A 223 -6.31 -18.17 -14.86
CA GLY A 223 -6.49 -18.30 -16.30
C GLY A 223 -6.17 -17.03 -17.10
N GLU A 224 -6.17 -17.15 -18.42
CA GLU A 224 -5.68 -16.15 -19.38
C GLU A 224 -6.48 -14.83 -19.39
N HIS A 225 -7.72 -14.83 -18.93
CA HIS A 225 -8.58 -13.65 -18.85
C HIS A 225 -8.64 -13.04 -17.45
N GLY A 226 -7.95 -13.63 -16.50
CA GLY A 226 -7.87 -13.16 -15.13
C GLY A 226 -7.11 -11.83 -15.01
N VAL A 227 -7.41 -11.08 -13.98
CA VAL A 227 -6.77 -9.79 -13.69
C VAL A 227 -6.22 -9.83 -12.28
N ILE A 228 -4.99 -9.36 -12.10
CA ILE A 228 -4.39 -9.16 -10.77
C ILE A 228 -4.16 -7.68 -10.54
N ILE A 229 -4.58 -7.20 -9.38
CA ILE A 229 -4.35 -5.86 -8.89
C ILE A 229 -3.43 -5.95 -7.68
N ASN A 230 -2.27 -5.32 -7.76
CA ASN A 230 -1.33 -5.27 -6.64
C ASN A 230 -1.09 -3.81 -6.23
N THR A 231 -1.73 -3.39 -5.16
CA THR A 231 -1.50 -2.10 -4.49
C THR A 231 -0.74 -2.27 -3.18
N SER A 232 -0.20 -3.46 -2.94
CA SER A 232 0.55 -3.81 -1.74
C SER A 232 2.06 -3.67 -1.96
N ARG A 233 2.75 -4.77 -2.31
CA ARG A 233 4.21 -4.79 -2.54
C ARG A 233 4.56 -5.68 -3.74
N GLY A 234 5.56 -5.29 -4.54
CA GLY A 234 6.01 -6.03 -5.72
C GLY A 234 6.38 -7.48 -5.43
N GLY A 235 7.19 -7.72 -4.44
CA GLY A 235 7.69 -9.07 -4.11
C GLY A 235 6.66 -10.08 -3.59
N ILE A 236 5.35 -9.78 -3.64
CA ILE A 236 4.27 -10.76 -3.38
C ILE A 236 4.04 -11.63 -4.62
N ILE A 237 4.28 -11.07 -5.81
CA ILE A 237 4.18 -11.78 -7.08
C ILE A 237 5.59 -12.21 -7.48
N ASP A 238 5.73 -13.47 -7.91
CA ASP A 238 6.91 -13.96 -8.61
C ASP A 238 6.80 -13.51 -10.08
N GLU A 239 7.61 -12.53 -10.44
CA GLU A 239 7.59 -11.93 -11.79
C GLU A 239 8.64 -12.56 -12.75
N GLU A 240 9.35 -13.64 -12.33
CA GLU A 240 10.36 -14.35 -13.13
C GLU A 240 9.79 -15.48 -14.01
#